data_b06421470988fb226c0adf19507b6150
#
_entry.id   b06421470988fb226c0adf19507b6150
#
_cell.length_a   1.000
_cell.length_b   1.000
_cell.length_c   1.000
_cell.angle_alpha   90.00
_cell.angle_beta   90.00
_cell.angle_gamma   90.00
#
_symmetry.space_group_name_H-M   'P 1'
#
loop_
_entity.id
_entity.type
_entity.pdbx_description
1 polymer ?
#
loop_
_entity_poly.entity_id
_entity_poly.type
_entity_poly.pdbx_seq_one_letter_code
_entity_poly.pdbx_strand_id
1 'polypeptide(L)'
;MTEKLNISDMTDEQLVDLIVQEHGEECANELIKRYIPILRVKAAKMALRCPSTDKDDLFSEGLMGLLKAVRLYNGEKGASFATFANLCADSAMKTCISKAIKDNPILKDDDFDFDLIRDDSLSTEDAVIDKVGDIQFMKRLSGVLSKKEMKVLDMYLKHCSYEQIATELSLNEKSVDNA
;
A
#
# COMPACT_ATOMS: atom_id res chain seq x y z
N MET A 1 14.23 34.82 -16.55
CA MET A 1 15.18 33.93 -15.87
C MET A 1 14.35 32.88 -15.18
N THR A 2 14.15 31.73 -15.80
CA THR A 2 13.44 30.59 -15.22
C THR A 2 14.40 29.93 -14.25
N GLU A 3 14.16 30.07 -12.94
CA GLU A 3 14.81 29.24 -11.94
C GLU A 3 14.56 27.77 -12.33
N LYS A 4 15.64 27.06 -12.64
CA LYS A 4 15.57 25.60 -12.76
C LYS A 4 15.19 25.08 -11.38
N LEU A 5 13.92 24.79 -11.16
CA LEU A 5 13.48 24.02 -10.01
C LEU A 5 14.33 22.73 -9.95
N ASN A 6 15.09 22.59 -8.86
CA ASN A 6 15.91 21.41 -8.68
C ASN A 6 15.00 20.28 -8.23
N ILE A 7 14.59 19.43 -9.18
CA ILE A 7 13.64 18.33 -8.98
C ILE A 7 14.09 17.39 -7.84
N SER A 8 15.41 17.26 -7.63
CA SER A 8 15.96 16.42 -6.57
C SER A 8 15.67 16.94 -5.15
N ASP A 9 15.42 18.25 -4.98
CA ASP A 9 15.17 18.85 -3.67
C ASP A 9 13.66 18.95 -3.34
N MET A 10 12.80 18.55 -4.28
CA MET A 10 11.34 18.58 -4.10
C MET A 10 10.86 17.44 -3.20
N THR A 11 9.78 17.71 -2.45
CA THR A 11 9.09 16.66 -1.71
C THR A 11 8.32 15.72 -2.65
N ASP A 12 7.99 14.53 -2.16
CA ASP A 12 7.24 13.56 -2.96
C ASP A 12 5.85 14.09 -3.36
N GLU A 13 5.19 14.85 -2.47
CA GLU A 13 3.90 15.50 -2.74
C GLU A 13 4.03 16.54 -3.87
N GLN A 14 5.09 17.36 -3.84
CA GLN A 14 5.36 18.33 -4.91
C GLN A 14 5.61 17.66 -6.25
N LEU A 15 6.35 16.53 -6.24
CA LEU A 15 6.58 15.74 -7.45
C LEU A 15 5.27 15.17 -8.00
N VAL A 16 4.41 14.64 -7.13
CA VAL A 16 3.10 14.09 -7.52
C VAL A 16 2.21 15.17 -8.13
N ASP A 17 2.14 16.34 -7.52
CA ASP A 17 1.35 17.47 -8.04
C ASP A 17 1.80 17.88 -9.45
N LEU A 18 3.11 17.93 -9.69
CA LEU A 18 3.65 18.24 -11.02
C LEU A 18 3.39 17.13 -12.05
N ILE A 19 3.46 15.87 -11.64
CA ILE A 19 3.15 14.73 -12.51
C ILE A 19 1.69 14.79 -12.98
N VAL A 20 0.76 15.11 -12.08
CA VAL A 20 -0.67 15.20 -12.39
C VAL A 20 -0.98 16.41 -13.29
N GLN A 21 -0.20 17.49 -13.20
CA GLN A 21 -0.37 18.71 -14.00
C GLN A 21 0.29 18.68 -15.40
N GLU A 22 0.63 17.47 -15.92
CA GLU A 22 1.24 17.26 -17.25
C GLU A 22 2.70 17.77 -17.43
N HIS A 23 3.42 18.07 -16.37
CA HIS A 23 4.82 18.49 -16.42
C HIS A 23 5.80 17.39 -15.99
N GLY A 24 5.48 16.11 -16.25
CA GLY A 24 5.72 15.04 -15.32
C GLY A 24 6.81 14.02 -15.64
N GLU A 25 7.44 13.94 -16.82
CA GLU A 25 8.33 12.80 -17.08
C GLU A 25 9.59 12.81 -16.18
N GLU A 26 10.21 13.96 -16.02
CA GLU A 26 11.39 14.09 -15.14
C GLU A 26 11.02 13.93 -13.67
N CYS A 27 9.89 14.47 -13.24
CA CYS A 27 9.37 14.31 -11.88
C CYS A 27 8.99 12.86 -11.59
N ALA A 28 8.35 12.18 -12.55
CA ALA A 28 8.01 10.76 -12.43
C ALA A 28 9.27 9.88 -12.33
N ASN A 29 10.28 10.15 -13.14
CA ASN A 29 11.54 9.43 -13.10
C ASN A 29 12.25 9.62 -11.74
N GLU A 30 12.27 10.84 -11.20
CA GLU A 30 12.85 11.11 -9.89
C GLU A 30 12.08 10.38 -8.77
N LEU A 31 10.76 10.45 -8.79
CA LEU A 31 9.92 9.78 -7.81
C LEU A 31 10.13 8.25 -7.85
N ILE A 32 10.08 7.65 -9.05
CA ILE A 32 10.33 6.21 -9.22
C ILE A 32 11.71 5.85 -8.69
N LYS A 33 12.74 6.64 -9.01
CA LYS A 33 14.12 6.41 -8.57
C LYS A 33 14.25 6.37 -7.04
N ARG A 34 13.51 7.21 -6.32
CA ARG A 34 13.49 7.21 -4.84
C ARG A 34 12.88 5.94 -4.27
N TYR A 35 11.83 5.43 -4.91
CA TYR A 35 11.09 4.26 -4.40
C TYR A 35 11.65 2.91 -4.86
N ILE A 36 12.44 2.83 -5.94
CA ILE A 36 13.06 1.58 -6.43
C ILE A 36 13.80 0.82 -5.32
N PRO A 37 14.68 1.43 -4.51
CA PRO A 37 15.41 0.69 -3.47
C PRO A 37 14.47 0.08 -2.42
N ILE A 38 13.45 0.83 -1.99
CA ILE A 38 12.46 0.41 -1.00
C ILE A 38 11.64 -0.76 -1.54
N LEU A 39 11.12 -0.64 -2.77
CA LEU A 39 10.33 -1.67 -3.40
C LEU A 39 11.12 -2.96 -3.65
N ARG A 40 12.40 -2.86 -4.03
CA ARG A 40 13.28 -4.03 -4.18
C ARG A 40 13.49 -4.78 -2.88
N VAL A 41 13.71 -4.06 -1.78
CA VAL A 41 13.87 -4.68 -0.46
C VAL A 41 12.58 -5.36 -0.02
N LYS A 42 11.43 -4.70 -0.22
CA LYS A 42 10.11 -5.29 0.10
C LYS A 42 9.83 -6.54 -0.72
N ALA A 43 10.02 -6.47 -2.04
CA ALA A 43 9.83 -7.61 -2.93
C ALA A 43 10.72 -8.80 -2.55
N ALA A 44 12.01 -8.56 -2.26
CA ALA A 44 12.92 -9.61 -1.82
C ALA A 44 12.48 -10.26 -0.50
N LYS A 45 12.04 -9.46 0.49
CA LYS A 45 11.53 -9.97 1.77
C LYS A 45 10.27 -10.82 1.59
N MET A 46 9.35 -10.36 0.75
CA MET A 46 8.11 -11.09 0.46
C MET A 46 8.39 -12.40 -0.30
N ALA A 47 9.30 -12.39 -1.28
CA ALA A 47 9.71 -13.59 -2.02
C ALA A 47 10.36 -14.64 -1.12
N LEU A 48 11.16 -14.24 -0.13
CA LEU A 48 11.75 -15.16 0.86
C LEU A 48 10.69 -15.91 1.68
N ARG A 49 9.55 -15.26 1.94
CA ARG A 49 8.44 -15.85 2.70
C ARG A 49 7.47 -16.63 1.83
N CYS A 50 7.42 -16.31 0.54
CA CYS A 50 6.57 -16.99 -0.43
C CYS A 50 7.39 -17.46 -1.64
N PRO A 51 8.05 -18.65 -1.56
CA PRO A 51 8.92 -19.18 -2.61
C PRO A 51 8.21 -19.43 -3.95
N SER A 52 6.88 -19.44 -3.96
CA SER A 52 6.06 -19.60 -5.17
C SER A 52 6.00 -18.33 -6.03
N THR A 53 6.53 -17.23 -5.55
CA THR A 53 6.44 -15.94 -6.25
C THR A 53 7.84 -15.40 -6.50
N ASP A 54 8.11 -15.00 -7.74
CA ASP A 54 9.40 -14.41 -8.09
C ASP A 54 9.52 -12.98 -7.54
N LYS A 55 10.73 -12.64 -7.06
CA LYS A 55 11.01 -11.30 -6.51
C LYS A 55 10.86 -10.18 -7.54
N ASP A 56 11.15 -10.48 -8.83
CA ASP A 56 11.09 -9.49 -9.90
C ASP A 56 9.63 -9.25 -10.32
N ASP A 57 8.77 -10.28 -10.22
CA ASP A 57 7.32 -10.14 -10.38
C ASP A 57 6.74 -9.28 -9.25
N LEU A 58 7.12 -9.56 -8.00
CA LEU A 58 6.69 -8.75 -6.86
C LEU A 58 7.17 -7.30 -6.96
N PHE A 59 8.40 -7.07 -7.39
CA PHE A 59 8.92 -5.73 -7.63
C PHE A 59 8.11 -5.00 -8.71
N SER A 60 7.79 -5.67 -9.82
CA SER A 60 6.98 -5.12 -10.90
C SER A 60 5.58 -4.74 -10.42
N GLU A 61 4.94 -5.61 -9.64
CA GLU A 61 3.64 -5.30 -9.02
C GLU A 61 3.73 -4.14 -8.02
N GLY A 62 4.81 -4.05 -7.25
CA GLY A 62 5.08 -2.92 -6.36
C GLY A 62 5.20 -1.59 -7.11
N LEU A 63 5.88 -1.59 -8.27
CA LEU A 63 5.94 -0.42 -9.16
C LEU A 63 4.57 -0.04 -9.71
N MET A 64 3.75 -1.03 -10.08
CA MET A 64 2.37 -0.78 -10.51
C MET A 64 1.54 -0.17 -9.37
N GLY A 65 1.75 -0.64 -8.14
CA GLY A 65 1.15 -0.05 -6.93
C GLY A 65 1.56 1.42 -6.72
N LEU A 66 2.85 1.73 -6.89
CA LEU A 66 3.37 3.10 -6.82
C LEU A 66 2.74 4.00 -7.90
N LEU A 67 2.66 3.55 -9.14
CA LEU A 67 2.03 4.31 -10.24
C LEU A 67 0.54 4.55 -9.98
N LYS A 68 -0.15 3.57 -9.38
CA LYS A 68 -1.53 3.73 -8.93
C LYS A 68 -1.63 4.78 -7.83
N ALA A 69 -0.70 4.78 -6.87
CA ALA A 69 -0.66 5.76 -5.80
C ALA A 69 -0.51 7.19 -6.35
N VAL A 70 0.40 7.43 -7.30
CA VAL A 70 0.56 8.74 -7.94
C VAL A 70 -0.74 9.27 -8.52
N ARG A 71 -1.54 8.40 -9.16
CA ARG A 71 -2.81 8.80 -9.79
C ARG A 71 -3.95 9.04 -8.81
N LEU A 72 -3.93 8.37 -7.66
CA LEU A 72 -5.04 8.36 -6.69
C LEU A 72 -4.76 9.20 -5.44
N TYR A 73 -3.53 9.65 -5.27
CA TYR A 73 -3.15 10.43 -4.10
C TYR A 73 -3.93 11.75 -4.03
N ASN A 74 -4.41 12.04 -2.84
CA ASN A 74 -5.03 13.31 -2.50
C ASN A 74 -4.49 13.79 -1.15
N GLY A 75 -3.63 14.80 -1.18
CA GLY A 75 -3.01 15.40 0.01
C GLY A 75 -4.00 15.95 1.04
N GLU A 76 -5.23 16.29 0.62
CA GLU A 76 -6.27 16.79 1.52
C GLU A 76 -6.74 15.73 2.52
N LYS A 77 -6.52 14.44 2.22
CA LYS A 77 -6.89 13.31 3.10
C LYS A 77 -5.95 13.13 4.29
N GLY A 78 -4.86 13.88 4.36
CA GLY A 78 -4.00 14.03 5.53
C GLY A 78 -3.00 12.88 5.77
N ALA A 79 -2.88 11.93 4.85
CA ALA A 79 -1.77 10.99 4.83
C ALA A 79 -0.64 11.55 3.94
N SER A 80 0.64 11.25 4.27
CA SER A 80 1.76 11.57 3.39
C SER A 80 1.69 10.72 2.12
N PHE A 81 2.29 11.22 1.03
CA PHE A 81 2.40 10.40 -0.18
C PHE A 81 3.16 9.10 0.09
N ALA A 82 4.23 9.15 0.87
CA ALA A 82 5.03 7.98 1.22
C ALA A 82 4.19 6.88 1.88
N THR A 83 3.36 7.23 2.87
CA THR A 83 2.44 6.28 3.53
C THR A 83 1.46 5.68 2.53
N PHE A 84 0.84 6.50 1.68
CA PHE A 84 -0.13 6.02 0.70
C PHE A 84 0.52 5.16 -0.40
N ALA A 85 1.70 5.54 -0.88
CA ALA A 85 2.46 4.79 -1.88
C ALA A 85 2.88 3.41 -1.35
N ASN A 86 3.37 3.35 -0.10
CA ASN A 86 3.73 2.11 0.56
C ASN A 86 2.51 1.17 0.68
N LEU A 87 1.36 1.68 1.11
CA LEU A 87 0.13 0.90 1.20
C LEU A 87 -0.30 0.33 -0.15
N CYS A 88 -0.27 1.15 -1.21
CA CYS A 88 -0.63 0.72 -2.56
C CYS A 88 0.34 -0.34 -3.11
N ALA A 89 1.64 -0.17 -2.89
CA ALA A 89 2.65 -1.12 -3.31
C ALA A 89 2.52 -2.46 -2.58
N ASP A 90 2.35 -2.43 -1.25
CA ASP A 90 2.15 -3.64 -0.43
C ASP A 90 0.88 -4.38 -0.83
N SER A 91 -0.21 -3.68 -1.05
CA SER A 91 -1.48 -4.27 -1.53
C SER A 91 -1.33 -4.95 -2.89
N ALA A 92 -0.59 -4.33 -3.83
CA ALA A 92 -0.33 -4.92 -5.14
C ALA A 92 0.51 -6.19 -5.03
N MET A 93 1.62 -6.15 -4.27
CA MET A 93 2.47 -7.32 -4.03
C MET A 93 1.72 -8.45 -3.34
N LYS A 94 0.92 -8.16 -2.31
CA LYS A 94 0.09 -9.15 -1.61
C LYS A 94 -0.95 -9.79 -2.52
N THR A 95 -1.55 -9.01 -3.41
CA THR A 95 -2.49 -9.53 -4.42
C THR A 95 -1.81 -10.50 -5.38
N CYS A 96 -0.57 -10.21 -5.80
CA CYS A 96 0.24 -11.09 -6.61
C CYS A 96 0.49 -12.44 -5.91
N ILE A 97 0.92 -12.40 -4.65
CA ILE A 97 1.12 -13.60 -3.83
C ILE A 97 -0.17 -14.41 -3.70
N SER A 98 -1.30 -13.76 -3.40
CA SER A 98 -2.59 -14.44 -3.25
C SER A 98 -3.03 -15.15 -4.53
N LYS A 99 -2.74 -14.56 -5.70
CA LYS A 99 -2.98 -15.23 -7.00
C LYS A 99 -2.08 -16.43 -7.18
N ALA A 100 -0.77 -16.29 -6.92
CA ALA A 100 0.20 -17.39 -7.04
C ALA A 100 -0.14 -18.59 -6.15
N ILE A 101 -0.64 -18.35 -4.94
CA ILE A 101 -1.10 -19.40 -4.02
C ILE A 101 -2.38 -20.07 -4.55
N LYS A 102 -3.34 -19.29 -5.07
CA LYS A 102 -4.59 -19.86 -5.65
C LYS A 102 -4.32 -20.73 -6.87
N ASP A 103 -3.37 -20.33 -7.70
CA ASP A 103 -3.01 -21.04 -8.93
C ASP A 103 -2.16 -22.30 -8.66
N ASN A 104 -1.61 -22.44 -7.45
CA ASN A 104 -0.82 -23.62 -7.04
C ASN A 104 -1.49 -24.35 -5.89
N PRO A 105 -2.32 -25.39 -6.18
CA PRO A 105 -3.08 -26.13 -5.15
C PRO A 105 -2.20 -26.86 -4.12
N ILE A 106 -0.90 -27.06 -4.39
CA ILE A 106 0.05 -27.70 -3.47
C ILE A 106 0.45 -26.76 -2.32
N LEU A 107 0.27 -25.44 -2.50
CA LEU A 107 0.67 -24.40 -1.55
C LEU A 107 -0.50 -23.85 -0.73
N LYS A 108 -1.63 -24.56 -0.69
CA LYS A 108 -2.72 -24.26 0.25
C LYS A 108 -2.34 -24.70 1.68
N ASP A 109 -1.26 -24.11 2.19
CA ASP A 109 -0.97 -24.15 3.61
C ASP A 109 -1.76 -23.01 4.24
N ASP A 110 -2.72 -23.33 5.11
CA ASP A 110 -3.57 -22.39 5.84
C ASP A 110 -2.75 -21.50 6.82
N ASP A 111 -1.43 -21.70 6.91
CA ASP A 111 -0.50 -21.02 7.81
C ASP A 111 0.26 -19.85 7.16
N PHE A 112 -0.09 -19.40 5.95
CA PHE A 112 0.56 -18.23 5.38
C PHE A 112 0.04 -16.94 6.03
N ASP A 113 0.71 -16.52 7.09
CA ASP A 113 0.41 -15.30 7.84
C ASP A 113 0.91 -14.07 7.09
N PHE A 114 -0.01 -13.34 6.46
CA PHE A 114 0.28 -12.05 5.80
C PHE A 114 0.71 -10.97 6.80
N ASP A 115 0.41 -11.09 8.09
CA ASP A 115 0.83 -10.15 9.13
C ASP A 115 2.32 -10.26 9.45
N LEU A 116 2.96 -11.41 9.16
CA LEU A 116 4.41 -11.56 9.23
C LEU A 116 5.17 -10.77 8.15
N ILE A 117 4.48 -10.22 7.14
CA ILE A 117 5.05 -9.33 6.12
C ILE A 117 5.02 -7.86 6.60
N ARG A 118 4.80 -7.61 7.88
CA ARG A 118 4.95 -6.28 8.46
C ARG A 118 6.42 -5.86 8.41
N ASP A 119 6.65 -4.69 7.83
CA ASP A 119 7.98 -4.15 7.62
C ASP A 119 8.54 -3.59 8.94
N ASP A 120 9.39 -4.37 9.62
CA ASP A 120 10.17 -3.90 10.78
C ASP A 120 11.42 -3.09 10.37
N SER A 121 11.56 -2.75 9.08
CA SER A 121 12.80 -2.17 8.53
C SER A 121 12.74 -0.66 8.25
N LEU A 122 11.66 0.01 8.62
CA LEU A 122 11.69 1.47 8.68
C LEU A 122 12.62 1.91 9.81
N SER A 123 13.50 2.87 9.55
CA SER A 123 14.32 3.48 10.59
C SER A 123 13.40 3.92 11.74
N THR A 124 13.90 3.89 12.98
CA THR A 124 13.09 4.25 14.16
C THR A 124 12.44 5.64 14.03
N GLU A 125 13.03 6.53 13.23
CA GLU A 125 12.50 7.87 12.97
C GLU A 125 11.37 7.86 11.93
N ASP A 126 11.51 7.13 10.84
CA ASP A 126 10.46 6.98 9.81
C ASP A 126 9.27 6.18 10.34
N ALA A 127 9.51 5.15 11.18
CA ALA A 127 8.45 4.37 11.82
C ALA A 127 7.63 5.20 12.83
N VAL A 128 8.23 6.20 13.47
CA VAL A 128 7.49 7.11 14.37
C VAL A 128 6.63 8.08 13.57
N ILE A 129 7.14 8.59 12.44
CA ILE A 129 6.39 9.51 11.56
C ILE A 129 5.23 8.77 10.90
N ASP A 130 5.46 7.55 10.39
CA ASP A 130 4.40 6.71 9.79
C ASP A 130 3.34 6.30 10.84
N LYS A 131 3.75 5.89 12.05
CA LYS A 131 2.79 5.56 13.12
C LYS A 131 1.95 6.75 13.56
N VAL A 132 2.51 7.95 13.59
CA VAL A 132 1.74 9.17 13.91
C VAL A 132 0.78 9.51 12.76
N GLY A 133 1.21 9.34 11.51
CA GLY A 133 0.37 9.48 10.31
C GLY A 133 -0.79 8.48 10.30
N ASP A 134 -0.50 7.21 10.56
CA ASP A 134 -1.49 6.13 10.64
C ASP A 134 -2.51 6.36 11.77
N ILE A 135 -2.05 6.77 12.95
CA ILE A 135 -2.94 7.08 14.09
C ILE A 135 -3.85 8.26 13.77
N GLN A 136 -3.32 9.32 13.15
CA GLN A 136 -4.13 10.47 12.75
C GLN A 136 -5.10 10.12 11.62
N PHE A 137 -4.69 9.30 10.67
CA PHE A 137 -5.53 8.80 9.58
C PHE A 137 -6.68 7.93 10.13
N MET A 138 -6.37 6.93 10.98
CA MET A 138 -7.37 6.09 11.63
C MET A 138 -8.33 6.90 12.51
N LYS A 139 -7.83 7.94 13.18
CA LYS A 139 -8.65 8.83 14.00
C LYS A 139 -9.60 9.69 13.15
N ARG A 140 -9.21 10.10 11.95
CA ARG A 140 -10.08 10.81 11.00
C ARG A 140 -11.11 9.86 10.38
N LEU A 141 -10.70 8.64 10.00
CA LEU A 141 -11.63 7.61 9.52
C LEU A 141 -12.69 7.27 10.57
N SER A 142 -12.31 7.17 11.85
CA SER A 142 -13.27 6.91 12.94
C SER A 142 -14.27 8.05 13.15
N GLY A 143 -13.99 9.24 12.64
CA GLY A 143 -14.92 10.38 12.65
C GLY A 143 -15.90 10.40 11.47
N VAL A 144 -15.59 9.68 10.40
CA VAL A 144 -16.38 9.63 9.14
C VAL A 144 -17.15 8.32 9.00
N LEU A 145 -16.52 7.20 9.41
CA LEU A 145 -17.09 5.87 9.30
C LEU A 145 -17.85 5.49 10.58
N SER A 146 -18.95 4.78 10.41
CA SER A 146 -19.67 4.17 11.54
C SER A 146 -18.81 3.06 12.17
N LYS A 147 -19.19 2.65 13.40
CA LYS A 147 -18.50 1.55 14.10
C LYS A 147 -18.53 0.21 13.31
N LYS A 148 -19.55 0.01 12.48
CA LYS A 148 -19.67 -1.19 11.64
C LYS A 148 -18.72 -1.10 10.44
N GLU A 149 -18.73 0.02 9.74
CA GLU A 149 -17.84 0.28 8.59
C GLU A 149 -16.36 0.21 9.01
N MET A 150 -16.03 0.76 10.20
CA MET A 150 -14.67 0.63 10.76
C MET A 150 -14.27 -0.84 11.01
N LYS A 151 -15.18 -1.69 11.51
CA LYS A 151 -14.89 -3.11 11.71
C LYS A 151 -14.74 -3.86 10.39
N VAL A 152 -15.59 -3.58 9.41
CA VAL A 152 -15.51 -4.15 8.07
C VAL A 152 -14.16 -3.74 7.44
N LEU A 153 -13.80 -2.46 7.53
CA LEU A 153 -12.53 -1.96 7.03
C LEU A 153 -11.33 -2.61 7.72
N ASP A 154 -11.35 -2.75 9.05
CA ASP A 154 -10.27 -3.39 9.81
C ASP A 154 -10.08 -4.85 9.38
N MET A 155 -11.17 -5.61 9.25
CA MET A 155 -11.11 -7.00 8.78
C MET A 155 -10.71 -7.10 7.30
N TYR A 156 -11.15 -6.17 6.46
CA TYR A 156 -10.74 -6.11 5.06
C TYR A 156 -9.24 -5.81 4.93
N LEU A 157 -8.71 -4.90 5.73
CA LEU A 157 -7.27 -4.61 5.80
C LEU A 157 -6.44 -5.79 6.33
N LYS A 158 -7.06 -6.66 7.14
CA LYS A 158 -6.49 -7.94 7.60
C LYS A 158 -6.67 -9.08 6.59
N HIS A 159 -7.08 -8.75 5.37
CA HIS A 159 -7.28 -9.70 4.26
C HIS A 159 -8.36 -10.77 4.48
N CYS A 160 -9.30 -10.56 5.40
CA CYS A 160 -10.47 -11.43 5.52
C CYS A 160 -11.31 -11.37 4.24
N SER A 161 -11.82 -12.51 3.80
CA SER A 161 -12.79 -12.55 2.69
C SER A 161 -14.13 -11.94 3.12
N TYR A 162 -14.92 -11.48 2.16
CA TYR A 162 -16.26 -10.95 2.46
C TYR A 162 -17.14 -11.95 3.20
N GLU A 163 -17.00 -13.25 2.90
CA GLU A 163 -17.69 -14.34 3.56
C GLU A 163 -17.24 -14.48 5.03
N GLN A 164 -15.95 -14.38 5.30
CA GLN A 164 -15.38 -14.36 6.65
C GLN A 164 -15.85 -13.14 7.45
N ILE A 165 -15.81 -11.96 6.83
CA ILE A 165 -16.28 -10.71 7.46
C ILE A 165 -17.78 -10.78 7.76
N ALA A 166 -18.57 -11.30 6.83
CA ALA A 166 -20.00 -11.49 7.00
C ALA A 166 -20.32 -12.43 8.16
N THR A 167 -19.58 -13.54 8.26
CA THR A 167 -19.74 -14.53 9.34
C THR A 167 -19.37 -13.95 10.70
N GLU A 168 -18.20 -13.31 10.81
CA GLU A 168 -17.68 -12.76 12.07
C GLU A 168 -18.54 -11.62 12.61
N LEU A 169 -19.03 -10.76 11.71
CA LEU A 169 -19.86 -9.62 12.08
C LEU A 169 -21.37 -9.92 12.09
N SER A 170 -21.76 -11.18 11.82
CA SER A 170 -23.16 -11.61 11.68
C SER A 170 -23.93 -10.72 10.69
N LEU A 171 -23.29 -10.42 9.55
CA LEU A 171 -23.84 -9.64 8.45
C LEU A 171 -24.07 -10.55 7.24
N ASN A 172 -24.82 -10.08 6.23
CA ASN A 172 -24.83 -10.71 4.92
C ASN A 172 -23.75 -10.07 4.02
N GLU A 173 -23.28 -10.80 3.02
CA GLU A 173 -22.22 -10.35 2.10
C GLU A 173 -22.56 -9.01 1.42
N LYS A 174 -23.83 -8.78 1.05
CA LYS A 174 -24.28 -7.50 0.49
C LYS A 174 -24.14 -6.34 1.46
N SER A 175 -24.27 -6.60 2.78
CA SER A 175 -24.06 -5.57 3.81
C SER A 175 -22.59 -5.28 4.04
N VAL A 176 -21.71 -6.24 3.78
CA VAL A 176 -20.25 -6.03 3.79
C VAL A 176 -19.80 -5.24 2.57
N ASP A 177 -20.36 -5.53 1.39
CA ASP A 177 -20.07 -4.84 0.12
C ASP A 177 -20.53 -3.36 0.13
N ASN A 178 -21.56 -3.04 0.91
CA ASN A 178 -22.14 -1.69 1.01
C ASN A 178 -21.59 -0.90 2.23
N ALA A 179 -20.68 -1.45 3.00
CA ALA A 179 -20.08 -0.81 4.17
C ALA A 179 -18.73 -0.19 3.84
#